data_845e375f8784406fb71dda50e08becb0
#
_entry.id   845e375f8784406fb71dda50e08becb0
#
_cell.length_a   1.000
_cell.length_b   1.000
_cell.length_c   1.000
_cell.angle_alpha   90.00
_cell.angle_beta   90.00
_cell.angle_gamma   90.00
#
_symmetry.space_group_name_H-M   'P 1'
#
loop_
_entity.id
_entity.type
_entity.pdbx_description
1 polymer ?
#
loop_
_entity_poly.entity_id
_entity_poly.type
_entity_poly.pdbx_seq_one_letter_code
_entity_poly.pdbx_strand_id
1 'polypeptide(L)'
;YVSYAVCSPSRAGLVTGRYQDTFGYGLNALYTPKDPNMGLPLSEFTIADLFKTKNYKTLAVGKWHLGAHESLRPLNRGFDEFFGFLTGGHQYFPEQWNLADETEVKCNFCAYRTKLLRNEERIDEKDYLTDALSRETVSFIERSSYSPFFIYLAYNAPHGPLQATEKYLKRYLLIIYV
;
A
#
# COMPACT_ATOMS: atom_id res chain seq x y z
N TYR A 1 4.50 -6.26 18.42
CA TYR A 1 3.71 -7.45 18.08
C TYR A 1 2.71 -7.07 17.01
N VAL A 2 2.39 -8.02 16.11
CA VAL A 2 1.35 -7.89 15.09
C VAL A 2 0.18 -8.84 15.42
N SER A 3 -1.01 -8.55 14.93
CA SER A 3 -2.20 -9.38 15.21
C SER A 3 -2.24 -10.68 14.41
N TYR A 4 -1.43 -10.80 13.35
CA TYR A 4 -1.36 -12.00 12.50
C TYR A 4 0.00 -12.16 11.82
N ALA A 5 0.37 -13.39 11.46
CA ALA A 5 1.69 -13.71 10.92
C ALA A 5 1.89 -13.35 9.44
N VAL A 6 0.82 -13.02 8.70
CA VAL A 6 0.88 -12.65 7.28
C VAL A 6 0.26 -11.29 7.01
N CYS A 7 0.59 -10.73 5.83
CA CYS A 7 0.40 -9.31 5.48
C CYS A 7 -1.05 -8.84 5.60
N SER A 8 -1.95 -9.42 4.79
CA SER A 8 -3.29 -8.87 4.59
C SER A 8 -4.14 -8.94 5.88
N PRO A 9 -4.19 -10.06 6.60
CA PRO A 9 -4.91 -10.13 7.88
C PRO A 9 -4.34 -9.18 8.94
N SER A 10 -3.01 -9.06 9.05
CA SER A 10 -2.38 -8.14 10.00
C SER A 10 -2.73 -6.66 9.67
N ARG A 11 -2.78 -6.32 8.38
CA ARG A 11 -3.21 -4.99 7.92
C ARG A 11 -4.69 -4.74 8.20
N ALA A 12 -5.54 -5.74 7.97
CA ALA A 12 -6.96 -5.67 8.30
C ALA A 12 -7.16 -5.37 9.78
N GLY A 13 -6.47 -6.10 10.66
CA GLY A 13 -6.50 -5.85 12.09
C GLY A 13 -6.04 -4.43 12.46
N LEU A 14 -4.97 -3.94 11.82
CA LEU A 14 -4.46 -2.58 12.05
C LEU A 14 -5.47 -1.50 11.63
N VAL A 15 -6.00 -1.58 10.40
CA VAL A 15 -6.87 -0.52 9.88
C VAL A 15 -8.29 -0.55 10.47
N THR A 16 -8.74 -1.66 11.03
CA THR A 16 -10.06 -1.78 11.67
C THR A 16 -10.01 -1.63 13.19
N GLY A 17 -8.83 -1.79 13.80
CA GLY A 17 -8.69 -1.86 15.26
C GLY A 17 -9.33 -3.10 15.88
N ARG A 18 -9.62 -4.13 15.09
CA ARG A 18 -10.26 -5.39 15.50
C ARG A 18 -9.40 -6.59 15.12
N TYR A 19 -9.45 -7.65 15.91
CA TYR A 19 -8.85 -8.90 15.47
C TYR A 19 -9.54 -9.42 14.21
N GLN A 20 -8.78 -9.65 13.17
CA GLN A 20 -9.25 -10.05 11.83
C GLN A 20 -10.05 -11.35 11.83
N ASP A 21 -9.78 -12.26 12.75
CA ASP A 21 -10.54 -13.52 12.89
C ASP A 21 -12.00 -13.28 13.31
N THR A 22 -12.29 -12.16 13.98
CA THR A 22 -13.67 -11.83 14.40
C THR A 22 -14.59 -11.49 13.24
N PHE A 23 -14.03 -11.19 12.07
CA PHE A 23 -14.76 -10.94 10.81
C PHE A 23 -14.30 -11.86 9.67
N GLY A 24 -13.64 -12.97 10.00
CA GLY A 24 -13.31 -14.04 9.05
C GLY A 24 -12.18 -13.72 8.06
N TYR A 25 -11.27 -12.80 8.38
CA TYR A 25 -10.23 -12.35 7.47
C TYR A 25 -8.87 -12.99 7.80
N GLY A 26 -8.72 -14.29 7.54
CA GLY A 26 -7.53 -15.08 7.89
C GLY A 26 -6.56 -15.37 6.75
N LEU A 27 -6.81 -14.90 5.51
CA LEU A 27 -5.99 -15.18 4.35
C LEU A 27 -5.48 -13.90 3.67
N ASN A 28 -4.35 -14.01 2.97
CA ASN A 28 -3.88 -12.91 2.12
C ASN A 28 -4.82 -12.71 0.93
N ALA A 29 -5.21 -11.45 0.71
CA ALA A 29 -5.96 -11.07 -0.47
C ALA A 29 -5.16 -11.34 -1.75
N LEU A 30 -5.76 -12.02 -2.71
CA LEU A 30 -5.20 -12.18 -4.04
C LEU A 30 -5.42 -10.91 -4.87
N TYR A 31 -4.58 -10.69 -5.88
CA TYR A 31 -4.79 -9.59 -6.81
C TYR A 31 -5.88 -9.96 -7.83
N THR A 32 -7.12 -9.69 -7.48
CA THR A 32 -8.32 -10.01 -8.28
C THR A 32 -9.18 -8.75 -8.43
N PRO A 33 -8.84 -7.84 -9.37
CA PRO A 33 -9.54 -6.55 -9.53
C PRO A 33 -11.03 -6.66 -9.85
N LYS A 34 -11.49 -7.82 -10.31
CA LYS A 34 -12.90 -8.07 -10.68
C LYS A 34 -13.72 -8.72 -9.56
N ASP A 35 -13.09 -9.11 -8.44
CA ASP A 35 -13.79 -9.78 -7.34
C ASP A 35 -14.00 -8.83 -6.15
N PRO A 36 -15.23 -8.37 -5.89
CA PRO A 36 -15.53 -7.46 -4.78
C PRO A 36 -15.44 -8.14 -3.41
N ASN A 37 -15.30 -9.46 -3.34
CA ASN A 37 -15.23 -10.22 -2.08
C ASN A 37 -13.79 -10.57 -1.69
N MET A 38 -12.80 -10.36 -2.57
CA MET A 38 -11.41 -10.70 -2.31
C MET A 38 -10.68 -9.49 -1.69
N GLY A 39 -10.98 -9.21 -0.42
CA GLY A 39 -10.35 -8.15 0.35
C GLY A 39 -11.06 -7.86 1.66
N LEU A 40 -10.74 -6.73 2.28
CA LEU A 40 -11.35 -6.32 3.55
C LEU A 40 -12.86 -6.16 3.39
N PRO A 41 -13.70 -6.89 4.13
CA PRO A 41 -15.15 -6.80 4.00
C PRO A 41 -15.67 -5.37 4.11
N LEU A 42 -16.61 -5.00 3.25
CA LEU A 42 -17.18 -3.65 3.22
C LEU A 42 -17.95 -3.27 4.50
N SER A 43 -18.35 -4.27 5.29
CA SER A 43 -18.96 -4.08 6.61
C SER A 43 -17.98 -3.55 7.67
N GLU A 44 -16.68 -3.69 7.44
CA GLU A 44 -15.67 -3.25 8.40
C GLU A 44 -15.40 -1.75 8.26
N PHE A 45 -15.57 -1.04 9.35
CA PHE A 45 -15.26 0.38 9.47
C PHE A 45 -13.75 0.56 9.70
N THR A 46 -13.11 1.46 8.97
CA THR A 46 -11.67 1.68 9.07
C THR A 46 -11.32 2.87 9.94
N ILE A 47 -10.07 2.92 10.40
CA ILE A 47 -9.53 4.09 11.10
C ILE A 47 -9.58 5.35 10.22
N ALA A 48 -9.45 5.21 8.90
CA ALA A 48 -9.55 6.33 7.97
C ALA A 48 -10.99 6.86 7.90
N ASP A 49 -11.99 5.97 7.88
CA ASP A 49 -13.40 6.36 7.98
C ASP A 49 -13.65 7.15 9.27
N LEU A 50 -13.07 6.70 10.40
CA LEU A 50 -13.19 7.39 11.69
C LEU A 50 -12.60 8.81 11.61
N PHE A 51 -11.38 8.97 11.11
CA PHE A 51 -10.74 10.28 10.98
C PHE A 51 -11.50 11.20 10.03
N LYS A 52 -12.08 10.66 8.97
CA LYS A 52 -12.92 11.42 8.04
C LYS A 52 -14.16 12.02 8.72
N THR A 53 -14.79 11.27 9.68
CA THR A 53 -15.90 11.82 10.48
C THR A 53 -15.49 13.01 11.36
N LYS A 54 -14.19 13.20 11.58
CA LYS A 54 -13.61 14.30 12.36
C LYS A 54 -12.98 15.39 11.48
N ASN A 55 -13.29 15.40 10.19
CA ASN A 55 -12.78 16.36 9.21
C ASN A 55 -11.23 16.32 9.05
N TYR A 56 -10.60 15.18 9.29
CA TYR A 56 -9.21 14.97 8.94
C TYR A 56 -9.09 14.73 7.43
N LYS A 57 -8.05 15.28 6.83
CA LYS A 57 -7.59 14.84 5.51
C LYS A 57 -6.89 13.50 5.64
N THR A 58 -7.20 12.55 4.77
CA THR A 58 -6.70 11.18 4.92
C THR A 58 -5.92 10.72 3.69
N LEU A 59 -4.72 10.18 3.91
CA LEU A 59 -3.85 9.67 2.85
C LEU A 59 -3.40 8.25 3.15
N ALA A 60 -3.52 7.34 2.17
CA ALA A 60 -2.82 6.07 2.17
C ALA A 60 -1.62 6.12 1.22
N VAL A 61 -0.43 5.70 1.69
CA VAL A 61 0.80 5.65 0.90
C VAL A 61 1.43 4.27 0.98
N GLY A 62 1.75 3.69 -0.18
CA GLY A 62 2.49 2.43 -0.30
C GLY A 62 1.61 1.21 -0.48
N LYS A 63 1.91 0.15 0.25
CA LYS A 63 1.25 -1.15 0.14
C LYS A 63 -0.14 -1.12 0.77
N TRP A 64 -1.17 -1.40 -0.05
CA TRP A 64 -2.53 -1.61 0.45
C TRP A 64 -2.78 -3.06 0.89
N HIS A 65 -2.87 -3.98 -0.03
CA HIS A 65 -3.06 -5.42 0.17
C HIS A 65 -4.33 -5.79 0.97
N LEU A 66 -5.40 -5.03 0.78
CA LEU A 66 -6.72 -5.27 1.41
C LEU A 66 -7.84 -5.36 0.38
N GLY A 67 -7.48 -5.68 -0.87
CA GLY A 67 -8.38 -5.84 -2.00
C GLY A 67 -8.02 -4.95 -3.19
N ALA A 68 -8.20 -5.50 -4.39
CA ALA A 68 -7.87 -4.81 -5.64
C ALA A 68 -9.11 -4.32 -6.42
N HIS A 69 -10.30 -4.86 -6.13
CA HIS A 69 -11.56 -4.39 -6.68
C HIS A 69 -11.81 -2.93 -6.30
N GLU A 70 -12.42 -2.13 -7.18
CA GLU A 70 -12.65 -0.70 -6.98
C GLU A 70 -13.27 -0.37 -5.61
N SER A 71 -14.31 -1.11 -5.19
CA SER A 71 -14.98 -0.90 -3.91
C SER A 71 -14.09 -1.16 -2.67
N LEU A 72 -12.97 -1.86 -2.85
CA LEU A 72 -12.03 -2.25 -1.78
C LEU A 72 -10.76 -1.39 -1.77
N ARG A 73 -10.59 -0.49 -2.75
CA ARG A 73 -9.43 0.39 -2.85
C ARG A 73 -9.47 1.50 -1.78
N PRO A 74 -8.32 2.09 -1.45
CA PRO A 74 -8.23 3.08 -0.36
C PRO A 74 -9.26 4.20 -0.40
N LEU A 75 -9.56 4.77 -1.60
CA LEU A 75 -10.52 5.87 -1.74
C LEU A 75 -11.94 5.48 -1.30
N ASN A 76 -12.31 4.22 -1.46
CA ASN A 76 -13.60 3.66 -1.03
C ASN A 76 -13.56 3.10 0.40
N ARG A 77 -12.43 3.28 1.11
CA ARG A 77 -12.18 2.79 2.48
C ARG A 77 -11.70 3.92 3.40
N GLY A 78 -12.27 5.13 3.22
CA GLY A 78 -12.08 6.27 4.11
C GLY A 78 -10.90 7.18 3.79
N PHE A 79 -10.07 6.87 2.78
CA PHE A 79 -8.97 7.74 2.38
C PHE A 79 -9.40 8.73 1.29
N ASP A 80 -8.94 9.99 1.40
CA ASP A 80 -9.19 11.03 0.39
C ASP A 80 -8.19 10.93 -0.76
N GLU A 81 -6.97 10.46 -0.47
CA GLU A 81 -5.91 10.31 -1.45
C GLU A 81 -5.18 8.96 -1.27
N PHE A 82 -4.68 8.44 -2.37
CA PHE A 82 -3.86 7.23 -2.41
C PHE A 82 -2.65 7.38 -3.34
N PHE A 83 -1.49 6.93 -2.88
CA PHE A 83 -0.31 6.76 -3.72
C PHE A 83 0.39 5.45 -3.39
N GLY A 84 0.40 4.49 -4.32
CA GLY A 84 1.02 3.20 -4.04
C GLY A 84 0.55 2.05 -4.93
N PHE A 85 0.40 0.87 -4.33
CA PHE A 85 0.04 -0.35 -5.03
C PHE A 85 -0.91 -1.23 -4.20
N LEU A 86 -1.73 -2.04 -4.90
CA LEU A 86 -2.81 -2.83 -4.28
C LEU A 86 -2.38 -4.25 -3.88
N THR A 87 -1.20 -4.68 -4.32
CA THR A 87 -0.70 -6.05 -4.23
C THR A 87 0.02 -6.36 -2.92
N GLY A 88 0.37 -7.65 -2.72
CA GLY A 88 1.08 -8.13 -1.54
C GLY A 88 2.54 -7.71 -1.44
N GLY A 89 3.13 -7.21 -2.52
CA GLY A 89 4.48 -6.67 -2.62
C GLY A 89 4.65 -5.97 -3.95
N HIS A 90 5.83 -5.40 -4.18
CA HIS A 90 6.13 -4.67 -5.41
C HIS A 90 7.62 -4.70 -5.73
N GLN A 91 7.98 -4.59 -7.01
CA GLN A 91 9.33 -4.28 -7.44
C GLN A 91 9.69 -2.87 -6.98
N TYR A 92 11.01 -2.60 -6.75
CA TYR A 92 11.41 -1.31 -6.19
C TYR A 92 11.89 -0.30 -7.23
N PHE A 93 12.24 -0.77 -8.44
CA PHE A 93 12.80 0.09 -9.48
C PHE A 93 11.79 0.36 -10.60
N PRO A 94 11.63 1.62 -11.02
CA PRO A 94 10.64 2.03 -12.02
C PRO A 94 10.72 1.28 -13.36
N GLU A 95 11.92 0.94 -13.81
CA GLU A 95 12.14 0.18 -15.05
C GLU A 95 11.54 -1.24 -15.01
N GLN A 96 11.19 -1.73 -13.84
CA GLN A 96 10.54 -3.03 -13.64
C GLN A 96 9.01 -2.95 -13.70
N TRP A 97 8.43 -1.74 -13.66
CA TRP A 97 6.98 -1.53 -13.64
C TRP A 97 6.41 -1.44 -15.06
N ASN A 98 6.43 -2.54 -15.74
CA ASN A 98 6.11 -2.65 -17.17
C ASN A 98 4.68 -3.11 -17.49
N LEU A 99 3.82 -3.30 -16.47
CA LEU A 99 2.42 -3.61 -16.64
C LEU A 99 1.57 -2.37 -16.37
N ALA A 100 1.01 -1.82 -17.44
CA ALA A 100 0.24 -0.59 -17.38
C ALA A 100 -1.21 -0.82 -16.93
N ASP A 101 -1.75 -2.03 -17.18
CA ASP A 101 -3.14 -2.36 -16.95
C ASP A 101 -3.27 -3.65 -16.13
N GLU A 102 -4.35 -3.75 -15.37
CA GLU A 102 -4.70 -4.95 -14.61
C GLU A 102 -5.03 -6.15 -15.51
N THR A 103 -5.45 -5.91 -16.75
CA THR A 103 -5.73 -6.98 -17.75
C THR A 103 -4.45 -7.70 -18.21
N GLU A 104 -3.30 -7.05 -18.04
CA GLU A 104 -1.98 -7.63 -18.35
C GLU A 104 -1.47 -8.55 -17.23
N VAL A 105 -2.08 -8.49 -16.04
CA VAL A 105 -1.67 -9.27 -14.87
C VAL A 105 -2.24 -10.68 -14.97
N LYS A 106 -1.37 -11.64 -15.28
CA LYS A 106 -1.73 -13.05 -15.45
C LYS A 106 -1.42 -13.95 -14.25
N CYS A 107 -0.80 -13.40 -13.20
CA CYS A 107 -0.51 -14.11 -11.95
C CYS A 107 -0.33 -13.12 -10.80
N ASN A 108 -0.50 -13.58 -9.54
CA ASN A 108 -0.36 -12.70 -8.37
C ASN A 108 1.01 -12.01 -8.27
N PHE A 109 2.10 -12.74 -8.49
CA PHE A 109 3.44 -12.15 -8.47
C PHE A 109 3.74 -11.28 -9.69
N CYS A 110 3.06 -11.51 -10.81
CA CYS A 110 3.13 -10.61 -11.97
C CYS A 110 2.65 -9.20 -11.60
N ALA A 111 1.66 -9.10 -10.73
CA ALA A 111 1.11 -7.83 -10.26
C ALA A 111 2.14 -6.94 -9.53
N TYR A 112 3.27 -7.50 -9.08
CA TYR A 112 4.39 -6.72 -8.50
C TYR A 112 5.09 -5.81 -9.50
N ARG A 113 4.73 -5.91 -10.78
CA ARG A 113 5.29 -5.15 -11.90
C ARG A 113 4.31 -4.14 -12.49
N THR A 114 3.17 -3.95 -11.85
CA THR A 114 2.20 -2.92 -12.27
C THR A 114 2.77 -1.53 -12.00
N LYS A 115 2.41 -0.55 -12.84
CA LYS A 115 2.66 0.85 -12.52
C LYS A 115 1.98 1.22 -11.19
N LEU A 116 2.52 2.20 -10.46
CA LEU A 116 1.88 2.69 -9.25
C LEU A 116 0.56 3.40 -9.57
N LEU A 117 -0.29 3.47 -8.56
CA LEU A 117 -1.52 4.26 -8.60
C LEU A 117 -1.31 5.59 -7.88
N ARG A 118 -1.80 6.65 -8.49
CA ARG A 118 -2.16 7.90 -7.83
C ARG A 118 -3.69 7.98 -7.85
N ASN A 119 -4.30 7.81 -6.70
CA ASN A 119 -5.73 7.58 -6.60
C ASN A 119 -6.14 6.35 -7.41
N GLU A 120 -6.90 6.53 -8.51
CA GLU A 120 -7.33 5.43 -9.39
C GLU A 120 -6.51 5.34 -10.69
N GLU A 121 -5.59 6.28 -10.94
CA GLU A 121 -4.83 6.36 -12.18
C GLU A 121 -3.46 5.71 -12.06
N ARG A 122 -3.07 4.92 -13.08
CA ARG A 122 -1.72 4.40 -13.23
C ARG A 122 -0.79 5.50 -13.70
N ILE A 123 0.36 5.63 -13.04
CA ILE A 123 1.31 6.70 -13.31
C ILE A 123 2.70 6.16 -13.70
N ASP A 124 3.44 6.96 -14.44
CA ASP A 124 4.85 6.75 -14.74
C ASP A 124 5.71 7.42 -13.65
N GLU A 125 6.02 6.68 -12.60
CA GLU A 125 6.92 7.10 -11.54
C GLU A 125 8.38 6.85 -11.96
N LYS A 126 9.29 7.71 -11.55
CA LYS A 126 10.71 7.65 -11.94
C LYS A 126 11.65 7.36 -10.79
N ASP A 127 11.20 7.54 -9.56
CA ASP A 127 12.04 7.36 -8.38
C ASP A 127 11.96 5.93 -7.86
N TYR A 128 13.03 5.51 -7.19
CA TYR A 128 13.04 4.29 -6.38
C TYR A 128 11.86 4.29 -5.42
N LEU A 129 11.15 3.16 -5.33
CA LEU A 129 9.85 3.05 -4.65
C LEU A 129 9.83 3.69 -3.26
N THR A 130 10.83 3.38 -2.42
CA THR A 130 10.88 3.92 -1.04
C THR A 130 11.04 5.44 -1.01
N ASP A 131 11.85 5.99 -1.92
CA ASP A 131 12.04 7.43 -2.04
C ASP A 131 10.76 8.11 -2.56
N ALA A 132 10.08 7.51 -3.55
CA ALA A 132 8.80 7.98 -4.06
C ALA A 132 7.71 8.05 -2.96
N LEU A 133 7.56 6.98 -2.18
CA LEU A 133 6.59 6.94 -1.08
C LEU A 133 6.90 8.01 -0.02
N SER A 134 8.17 8.21 0.30
CA SER A 134 8.61 9.25 1.24
C SER A 134 8.30 10.65 0.70
N ARG A 135 8.63 10.92 -0.55
CA ARG A 135 8.37 12.20 -1.23
C ARG A 135 6.88 12.54 -1.22
N GLU A 136 6.02 11.61 -1.58
CA GLU A 136 4.57 11.82 -1.59
C GLU A 136 4.01 12.08 -0.19
N THR A 137 4.55 11.39 0.82
CA THR A 137 4.17 11.63 2.22
C THR A 137 4.53 13.04 2.67
N VAL A 138 5.76 13.49 2.40
CA VAL A 138 6.22 14.85 2.75
C VAL A 138 5.37 15.90 2.02
N SER A 139 5.14 15.72 0.72
CA SER A 139 4.31 16.63 -0.08
C SER A 139 2.88 16.75 0.47
N PHE A 140 2.29 15.64 0.92
CA PHE A 140 0.97 15.68 1.55
C PHE A 140 0.98 16.46 2.88
N ILE A 141 1.99 16.26 3.71
CA ILE A 141 2.14 17.00 4.98
C ILE A 141 2.22 18.50 4.72
N GLU A 142 3.05 18.91 3.76
CA GLU A 142 3.25 20.32 3.41
C GLU A 142 1.94 20.99 2.96
N ARG A 143 1.20 20.37 2.01
CA ARG A 143 -0.06 20.94 1.50
C ARG A 143 -1.24 20.79 2.46
N SER A 144 -1.10 19.97 3.50
CA SER A 144 -2.13 19.76 4.53
C SER A 144 -1.83 20.43 5.86
N SER A 145 -0.75 21.22 5.95
CA SER A 145 -0.23 21.82 7.20
C SER A 145 -1.22 22.68 7.98
N TYR A 146 -2.27 23.19 7.33
CA TYR A 146 -3.31 24.04 7.96
C TYR A 146 -4.58 23.26 8.35
N SER A 147 -4.57 21.94 8.24
CA SER A 147 -5.71 21.08 8.57
C SER A 147 -5.24 19.85 9.34
N PRO A 148 -6.05 19.26 10.23
CA PRO A 148 -5.71 17.96 10.81
C PRO A 148 -5.65 16.91 9.69
N PHE A 149 -4.69 16.00 9.77
CA PHE A 149 -4.54 14.94 8.78
C PHE A 149 -4.18 13.61 9.42
N PHE A 150 -4.48 12.53 8.72
CA PHE A 150 -4.11 11.17 9.04
C PHE A 150 -3.41 10.54 7.83
N ILE A 151 -2.28 9.89 8.06
CA ILE A 151 -1.51 9.19 7.02
C ILE A 151 -1.30 7.74 7.41
N TYR A 152 -1.71 6.82 6.53
CA TYR A 152 -1.31 5.42 6.57
C TYR A 152 -0.11 5.22 5.64
N LEU A 153 1.10 5.36 6.18
CA LEU A 153 2.35 5.15 5.43
C LEU A 153 2.81 3.71 5.60
N ALA A 154 2.65 2.93 4.56
CA ALA A 154 2.90 1.50 4.52
C ALA A 154 3.99 1.16 3.50
N TYR A 155 5.25 1.32 3.87
CA TYR A 155 6.38 0.97 3.01
C TYR A 155 6.34 -0.48 2.52
N ASN A 156 6.88 -0.73 1.30
CA ASN A 156 7.13 -2.08 0.83
C ASN A 156 8.34 -2.70 1.55
N ALA A 157 9.39 -1.90 1.78
CA ALA A 157 10.61 -2.34 2.43
C ALA A 157 10.35 -2.82 3.88
N PRO A 158 10.98 -3.93 4.32
CA PRO A 158 11.97 -4.76 3.63
C PRO A 158 11.39 -6.00 2.93
N HIS A 159 10.15 -5.96 2.41
CA HIS A 159 9.52 -7.09 1.71
C HIS A 159 10.29 -7.45 0.42
N GLY A 160 10.34 -8.74 0.07
CA GLY A 160 10.92 -9.17 -1.21
C GLY A 160 10.20 -8.60 -2.45
N PRO A 161 10.94 -8.43 -3.56
CA PRO A 161 12.36 -8.72 -3.74
C PRO A 161 13.26 -7.76 -2.93
N LEU A 162 14.42 -8.25 -2.46
CA LEU A 162 15.35 -7.41 -1.72
C LEU A 162 16.17 -6.56 -2.71
N GLN A 163 15.75 -5.33 -2.92
CA GLN A 163 16.35 -4.41 -3.86
C GLN A 163 16.63 -3.06 -3.18
N ALA A 164 17.82 -2.52 -3.40
CA ALA A 164 18.20 -1.20 -2.90
C ALA A 164 19.10 -0.49 -3.90
N THR A 165 19.05 0.83 -3.92
CA THR A 165 19.94 1.65 -4.74
C THR A 165 21.35 1.67 -4.16
N GLU A 166 22.37 1.93 -4.99
CA GLU A 166 23.75 2.10 -4.53
C GLU A 166 23.88 3.17 -3.44
N LYS A 167 23.07 4.22 -3.49
CA LYS A 167 22.99 5.28 -2.47
C LYS A 167 22.83 4.70 -1.06
N TYR A 168 22.01 3.67 -0.92
CA TYR A 168 21.77 3.00 0.37
C TYR A 168 22.77 1.89 0.63
N LEU A 169 23.11 1.08 -0.35
CA LEU A 169 24.07 -0.04 -0.21
C LEU A 169 25.45 0.44 0.23
N LYS A 170 25.96 1.55 -0.30
CA LYS A 170 27.26 2.14 0.05
C LYS A 170 27.40 2.42 1.56
N ARG A 171 26.32 2.61 2.28
CA ARG A 171 26.37 2.84 3.74
C ARG A 171 26.73 1.60 4.54
N TYR A 172 26.61 0.41 3.94
CA TYR A 172 26.77 -0.88 4.60
C TYR A 172 27.94 -1.69 4.07
N LEU A 173 28.69 -1.19 3.07
CA LEU A 173 29.82 -1.89 2.46
C LEU A 173 30.93 -2.25 3.48
N LEU A 174 31.05 -1.51 4.58
CA LEU A 174 32.01 -1.79 5.65
C LEU A 174 31.56 -2.91 6.59
N ILE A 175 30.31 -3.35 6.54
CA ILE A 175 29.77 -4.39 7.44
C ILE A 175 29.98 -5.79 6.88
N ILE A 176 30.24 -5.92 5.60
CA ILE A 176 30.36 -7.21 4.88
C ILE A 176 31.76 -7.85 5.08
N TYR A 177 32.71 -7.15 5.69
CA TYR A 177 34.09 -7.59 5.88
C TYR A 177 34.48 -7.83 7.36
N VAL A 178 33.51 -8.13 8.24
CA VAL A 178 33.78 -8.55 9.63
C VAL A 178 33.35 -9.98 9.83
#